data_85e201ac57cfa105f4d765a131582222
#
_entry.id   85e201ac57cfa105f4d765a131582222
#
_cell.length_a   1.000
_cell.length_b   1.000
_cell.length_c   1.000
_cell.angle_alpha   90.00
_cell.angle_beta   90.00
_cell.angle_gamma   90.00
#
_symmetry.space_group_name_H-M   'P 1'
#
loop_
_entity.id
_entity.type
_entity.pdbx_description
1 polymer ?
#
loop_
_entity_poly.entity_id
_entity_poly.type
_entity_poly.pdbx_seq_one_letter_code
_entity_poly.pdbx_strand_id
1 'polypeptide(L)'
;MVSSTVKNLFLYSAGHTYSNLSRLFLRLFTGVMFLQFGLRQIMHFDEIAQVFPGLCGMTPEVSIAVITAIELVCATCIILGLMMRIALIPSLVLMVCITVMLMGHGADPASQVFIFKPGYPVMFCGIFIYMLLAGPGKISVDYVIATLLLDRSKEDDEVLDKA
;
A
#
# COMPACT_ATOMS: atom_id res chain seq x y z
N MET A 1 6.46 40.27 -21.02
CA MET A 1 5.79 39.50 -22.10
C MET A 1 6.30 38.09 -22.06
N VAL A 2 5.57 37.15 -21.44
CA VAL A 2 5.99 35.74 -21.35
C VAL A 2 5.86 35.14 -22.75
N SER A 3 6.94 34.57 -23.27
CA SER A 3 6.96 33.99 -24.62
C SER A 3 5.83 32.96 -24.75
N SER A 4 5.11 32.99 -25.88
CA SER A 4 4.02 32.05 -26.17
C SER A 4 4.43 30.59 -26.03
N THR A 5 5.70 30.29 -26.27
CA THR A 5 6.31 28.97 -26.12
C THR A 5 6.31 28.52 -24.65
N VAL A 6 6.68 29.41 -23.73
CA VAL A 6 6.69 29.08 -22.28
C VAL A 6 5.27 28.87 -21.77
N LYS A 7 4.32 29.68 -22.21
CA LYS A 7 2.90 29.51 -21.85
C LYS A 7 2.33 28.20 -22.37
N ASN A 8 2.64 27.83 -23.62
CA ASN A 8 2.21 26.56 -24.20
C ASN A 8 2.86 25.36 -23.50
N LEU A 9 4.14 25.46 -23.10
CA LEU A 9 4.83 24.42 -22.34
C LEU A 9 4.18 24.20 -20.97
N PHE A 10 3.83 25.30 -20.27
CA PHE A 10 3.13 25.23 -18.98
C PHE A 10 1.73 24.63 -19.12
N LEU A 11 0.97 25.05 -20.14
CA LEU A 11 -0.38 24.53 -20.41
C LEU A 11 -0.34 23.05 -20.81
N TYR A 12 0.65 22.63 -21.60
CA TYR A 12 0.85 21.24 -21.98
C TYR A 12 1.25 20.38 -20.76
N SER A 13 2.16 20.87 -19.92
CA SER A 13 2.58 20.20 -18.69
C SER A 13 1.47 20.09 -17.65
N ALA A 14 0.63 21.13 -17.52
CA ALA A 14 -0.49 21.15 -16.59
C ALA A 14 -1.72 20.37 -17.07
N GLY A 15 -1.91 20.25 -18.40
CA GLY A 15 -3.11 19.63 -18.99
C GLY A 15 -3.04 18.12 -19.19
N HIS A 16 -1.85 17.51 -19.20
CA HIS A 16 -1.70 16.07 -19.39
C HIS A 16 -1.45 15.36 -18.07
N THR A 17 -2.52 15.08 -17.35
CA THR A 17 -2.44 14.29 -16.12
C THR A 17 -2.44 12.81 -16.47
N TYR A 18 -1.28 12.18 -16.50
CA TYR A 18 -1.14 10.72 -16.55
C TYR A 18 -1.57 10.07 -15.21
N SER A 19 -2.70 10.51 -14.66
CA SER A 19 -3.13 10.15 -13.31
C SER A 19 -3.31 8.64 -13.13
N ASN A 20 -3.79 7.94 -14.13
CA ASN A 20 -3.97 6.49 -14.06
C ASN A 20 -2.64 5.74 -14.09
N LEU A 21 -1.69 6.20 -14.91
CA LEU A 21 -0.35 5.59 -15.00
C LEU A 21 0.46 5.88 -13.73
N SER A 22 0.35 7.09 -13.19
CA SER A 22 1.01 7.48 -11.94
C SER A 22 0.50 6.64 -10.75
N ARG A 23 -0.82 6.41 -10.68
CA ARG A 23 -1.42 5.55 -9.67
C ARG A 23 -0.98 4.11 -9.81
N LEU A 24 -0.92 3.57 -11.04
CA LEU A 24 -0.42 2.24 -11.31
C LEU A 24 1.05 2.11 -10.88
N PHE A 25 1.89 3.06 -11.28
CA PHE A 25 3.31 3.05 -10.92
C PHE A 25 3.51 3.09 -9.41
N LEU A 26 2.84 4.03 -8.72
CA LEU A 26 2.94 4.14 -7.27
C LEU A 26 2.49 2.86 -6.56
N ARG A 27 1.41 2.25 -7.03
CA ARG A 27 0.87 1.00 -6.51
C ARG A 27 1.85 -0.16 -6.67
N LEU A 28 2.39 -0.34 -7.87
CA LEU A 28 3.38 -1.40 -8.15
C LEU A 28 4.65 -1.17 -7.34
N PHE A 29 5.18 0.05 -7.34
CA PHE A 29 6.38 0.39 -6.60
C PHE A 29 6.20 0.15 -5.10
N THR A 30 5.15 0.70 -4.52
CA THR A 30 4.87 0.56 -3.08
C THR A 30 4.57 -0.88 -2.71
N GLY A 31 3.78 -1.60 -3.51
CA GLY A 31 3.45 -2.99 -3.28
C GLY A 31 4.69 -3.91 -3.34
N VAL A 32 5.58 -3.70 -4.31
CA VAL A 32 6.84 -4.46 -4.41
C VAL A 32 7.77 -4.14 -3.24
N MET A 33 7.90 -2.87 -2.86
CA MET A 33 8.70 -2.49 -1.69
C MET A 33 8.15 -3.12 -0.40
N PHE A 34 6.82 -3.11 -0.24
CA PHE A 34 6.16 -3.71 0.92
C PHE A 34 6.29 -5.23 0.93
N LEU A 35 6.20 -5.88 -0.24
CA LEU A 35 6.43 -7.30 -0.41
C LEU A 35 7.85 -7.72 -0.01
N GLN A 36 8.85 -6.90 -0.36
CA GLN A 36 10.25 -7.16 -0.01
C GLN A 36 10.47 -7.20 1.51
N PHE A 37 9.76 -6.39 2.29
CA PHE A 37 9.85 -6.43 3.76
C PHE A 37 9.34 -7.77 4.29
N GLY A 38 8.16 -8.21 3.86
CA GLY A 38 7.61 -9.49 4.28
C GLY A 38 8.49 -10.69 3.87
N LEU A 39 9.03 -10.70 2.66
CA LEU A 39 9.96 -11.75 2.20
C LEU A 39 11.25 -11.78 3.02
N ARG A 40 11.81 -10.61 3.33
CA ARG A 40 13.01 -10.50 4.16
C ARG A 40 12.80 -11.00 5.58
N GLN A 41 11.62 -10.76 6.15
CA GLN A 41 11.25 -11.29 7.46
C GLN A 41 11.17 -12.81 7.46
N ILE A 42 10.68 -13.44 6.40
CA ILE A 42 10.68 -14.90 6.27
C ILE A 42 12.11 -15.45 6.23
N MET A 43 12.99 -14.81 5.45
CA MET A 43 14.36 -15.28 5.26
C MET A 43 15.21 -15.18 6.54
N HIS A 44 14.91 -14.21 7.41
CA HIS A 44 15.65 -13.92 8.65
C HIS A 44 14.78 -14.04 9.89
N PHE A 45 13.79 -14.94 9.86
CA PHE A 45 12.78 -15.06 10.91
C PHE A 45 13.39 -15.29 12.29
N ASP A 46 14.30 -16.23 12.42
CA ASP A 46 14.93 -16.59 13.70
C ASP A 46 15.80 -15.48 14.27
N GLU A 47 16.53 -14.77 13.41
CA GLU A 47 17.36 -13.63 13.81
C GLU A 47 16.52 -12.46 14.33
N ILE A 48 15.42 -12.20 13.64
CA ILE A 48 14.53 -11.09 13.99
C ILE A 48 13.73 -11.43 15.26
N ALA A 49 13.29 -12.69 15.41
CA ALA A 49 12.52 -13.12 16.58
C ALA A 49 13.30 -12.99 17.90
N GLN A 50 14.62 -13.12 17.86
CA GLN A 50 15.47 -12.97 19.04
C GLN A 50 15.60 -11.52 19.52
N VAL A 51 15.42 -10.55 18.62
CA VAL A 51 15.68 -9.13 18.89
C VAL A 51 14.37 -8.33 18.97
N PHE A 52 13.28 -8.84 18.41
CA PHE A 52 12.00 -8.13 18.35
C PHE A 52 11.33 -8.10 19.72
N PRO A 53 10.94 -6.91 20.24
CA PRO A 53 10.37 -6.78 21.60
C PRO A 53 8.93 -7.28 21.73
N GLY A 54 8.33 -7.79 20.66
CA GLY A 54 6.91 -8.15 20.61
C GLY A 54 5.97 -6.98 20.38
N LEU A 55 4.87 -7.21 19.71
CA LEU A 55 3.86 -6.20 19.40
C LEU A 55 2.62 -6.44 20.27
N CYS A 56 2.10 -5.38 20.90
CA CYS A 56 0.85 -5.43 21.69
C CYS A 56 0.80 -6.55 22.76
N GLY A 57 1.94 -6.89 23.36
CA GLY A 57 2.02 -7.92 24.41
C GLY A 57 2.05 -9.36 23.90
N MET A 58 2.16 -9.57 22.59
CA MET A 58 2.39 -10.89 21.97
C MET A 58 3.85 -11.30 22.10
N THR A 59 4.13 -12.61 22.00
CA THR A 59 5.50 -13.09 21.92
C THR A 59 6.17 -12.59 20.64
N PRO A 60 7.51 -12.40 20.63
CA PRO A 60 8.24 -11.92 19.45
C PRO A 60 7.96 -12.73 18.19
N GLU A 61 7.96 -14.04 18.29
CA GLU A 61 7.73 -14.96 17.17
C GLU A 61 6.34 -14.80 16.56
N VAL A 62 5.29 -14.74 17.40
CA VAL A 62 3.91 -14.54 16.95
C VAL A 62 3.74 -13.16 16.32
N SER A 63 4.36 -12.15 16.91
CA SER A 63 4.32 -10.79 16.39
C SER A 63 4.89 -10.70 14.97
N ILE A 64 6.07 -11.29 14.75
CA ILE A 64 6.70 -11.27 13.42
C ILE A 64 5.87 -12.08 12.42
N ALA A 65 5.35 -13.24 12.81
CA ALA A 65 4.50 -14.03 11.93
C ALA A 65 3.24 -13.25 11.48
N VAL A 66 2.59 -12.55 12.39
CA VAL A 66 1.42 -11.69 12.10
C VAL A 66 1.80 -10.52 11.20
N ILE A 67 2.89 -9.81 11.52
CA ILE A 67 3.40 -8.69 10.71
C ILE A 67 3.68 -9.17 9.28
N THR A 68 4.43 -10.24 9.14
CA THR A 68 4.80 -10.82 7.85
C THR A 68 3.58 -11.25 7.03
N ALA A 69 2.60 -11.89 7.67
CA ALA A 69 1.37 -12.30 7.02
C ALA A 69 0.59 -11.08 6.48
N ILE A 70 0.43 -10.03 7.29
CA ILE A 70 -0.22 -8.78 6.87
C ILE A 70 0.54 -8.15 5.70
N GLU A 71 1.87 -8.05 5.79
CA GLU A 71 2.69 -7.45 4.74
C GLU A 71 2.56 -8.19 3.41
N LEU A 72 2.65 -9.52 3.41
CA LEU A 72 2.56 -10.32 2.18
C LEU A 72 1.18 -10.27 1.54
N VAL A 73 0.13 -10.45 2.33
CA VAL A 73 -1.26 -10.45 1.83
C VAL A 73 -1.61 -9.06 1.30
N CYS A 74 -1.35 -8.02 2.09
CA CYS A 74 -1.69 -6.65 1.69
C CYS A 74 -0.84 -6.18 0.50
N ALA A 75 0.46 -6.50 0.46
CA ALA A 75 1.32 -6.19 -0.68
C ALA A 75 0.78 -6.80 -1.97
N THR A 76 0.37 -8.07 -1.94
CA THR A 76 -0.21 -8.77 -3.09
C THR A 76 -1.51 -8.10 -3.54
N CYS A 77 -2.41 -7.78 -2.59
CA CYS A 77 -3.66 -7.06 -2.89
C CYS A 77 -3.40 -5.67 -3.48
N ILE A 78 -2.40 -4.95 -2.99
CA ILE A 78 -2.00 -3.63 -3.49
C ILE A 78 -1.46 -3.74 -4.93
N ILE A 79 -0.58 -4.71 -5.21
CA ILE A 79 -0.01 -4.93 -6.54
C ILE A 79 -1.11 -5.23 -7.55
N LEU A 80 -2.01 -6.14 -7.24
CA LEU A 80 -3.13 -6.51 -8.11
C LEU A 80 -4.19 -5.41 -8.19
N GLY A 81 -4.28 -4.55 -7.18
CA GLY A 81 -5.37 -3.58 -7.03
C GLY A 81 -6.70 -4.26 -6.73
N LEU A 82 -6.64 -5.35 -5.94
CA LEU A 82 -7.79 -6.09 -5.47
C LEU A 82 -8.18 -5.60 -4.08
N MET A 83 -9.42 -5.14 -3.92
CA MET A 83 -9.92 -4.57 -2.65
C MET A 83 -8.89 -3.60 -2.01
N MET A 84 -8.27 -2.78 -2.85
CA MET A 84 -7.10 -1.98 -2.49
C MET A 84 -7.35 -1.12 -1.23
N ARG A 85 -8.54 -0.50 -1.11
CA ARG A 85 -8.87 0.34 0.06
C ARG A 85 -8.92 -0.47 1.35
N ILE A 86 -9.40 -1.71 1.27
CA ILE A 86 -9.48 -2.61 2.44
C ILE A 86 -8.08 -3.09 2.84
N ALA A 87 -7.23 -3.43 1.88
CA ALA A 87 -5.85 -3.85 2.13
C ALA A 87 -4.97 -2.73 2.69
N LEU A 88 -5.23 -1.48 2.33
CA LEU A 88 -4.46 -0.33 2.84
C LEU A 88 -4.71 -0.03 4.32
N ILE A 89 -5.90 -0.37 4.86
CA ILE A 89 -6.23 -0.10 6.26
C ILE A 89 -5.33 -0.90 7.21
N PRO A 90 -5.26 -2.24 7.15
CA PRO A 90 -4.38 -3.01 8.03
C PRO A 90 -2.90 -2.67 7.80
N SER A 91 -2.48 -2.38 6.57
CA SER A 91 -1.11 -1.95 6.27
C SER A 91 -0.76 -0.62 6.95
N LEU A 92 -1.69 0.34 6.92
CA LEU A 92 -1.51 1.63 7.58
C LEU A 92 -1.46 1.47 9.10
N VAL A 93 -2.38 0.72 9.69
CA VAL A 93 -2.40 0.44 11.14
C VAL A 93 -1.09 -0.23 11.56
N LEU A 94 -0.63 -1.23 10.80
CA LEU A 94 0.64 -1.90 11.07
C LEU A 94 1.81 -0.93 11.07
N MET A 95 1.92 -0.06 10.05
CA MET A 95 3.02 0.90 9.96
C MET A 95 2.96 1.96 11.06
N VAL A 96 1.78 2.38 11.49
CA VAL A 96 1.61 3.26 12.65
C VAL A 96 2.07 2.57 13.93
N CYS A 97 1.66 1.31 14.16
CA CYS A 97 2.08 0.54 15.33
C CYS A 97 3.61 0.38 15.39
N ILE A 98 4.23 0.02 14.28
CA ILE A 98 5.70 -0.10 14.17
C ILE A 98 6.36 1.26 14.42
N THR A 99 5.82 2.36 13.87
CA THR A 99 6.34 3.71 14.09
C THR A 99 6.33 4.08 15.58
N VAL A 100 5.20 3.87 16.25
CA VAL A 100 5.04 4.18 17.69
C VAL A 100 6.02 3.34 18.52
N MET A 101 6.15 2.06 18.18
CA MET A 101 7.06 1.15 18.86
C MET A 101 8.53 1.58 18.69
N LEU A 102 8.96 1.95 17.49
CA LEU A 102 10.32 2.43 17.23
C LEU A 102 10.62 3.76 17.93
N MET A 103 9.63 4.64 18.05
CA MET A 103 9.78 5.90 18.79
C MET A 103 9.85 5.68 20.31
N GLY A 104 9.16 4.66 20.84
CA GLY A 104 9.10 4.38 22.26
C GLY A 104 10.33 3.66 22.83
N HIS A 105 11.05 2.89 22.02
CA HIS A 105 12.20 2.08 22.46
C HIS A 105 13.57 2.78 22.31
N GLY A 106 13.62 4.01 21.82
CA GLY A 106 14.87 4.76 21.66
C GLY A 106 15.83 4.14 20.63
N ALA A 107 17.10 4.62 20.64
CA ALA A 107 18.14 4.14 19.75
C ALA A 107 18.90 2.94 20.36
N ASP A 108 18.20 1.92 20.86
CA ASP A 108 18.83 0.70 21.32
C ASP A 108 19.56 -0.02 20.18
N PRO A 109 20.72 -0.65 20.44
CA PRO A 109 21.46 -1.41 19.42
C PRO A 109 20.59 -2.49 18.75
N ALA A 110 19.62 -3.01 19.47
CA ALA A 110 18.60 -3.91 18.95
C ALA A 110 17.76 -3.29 17.81
N SER A 111 17.54 -1.98 17.82
CA SER A 111 16.82 -1.28 16.76
C SER A 111 17.60 -1.21 15.44
N GLN A 112 18.91 -1.45 15.45
CA GLN A 112 19.72 -1.47 14.23
C GLN A 112 19.58 -2.76 13.42
N VAL A 113 19.17 -3.85 14.05
CA VAL A 113 18.85 -5.14 13.40
C VAL A 113 17.45 -5.09 12.80
N PHE A 114 16.63 -4.10 13.17
CA PHE A 114 15.31 -3.93 12.61
C PHE A 114 15.39 -3.66 11.11
N ILE A 115 14.60 -4.42 10.39
CA ILE A 115 14.35 -4.26 8.95
C ILE A 115 13.83 -2.86 8.63
N PHE A 116 13.20 -2.21 9.61
CA PHE A 116 12.68 -0.86 9.51
C PHE A 116 13.57 0.15 10.25
N LYS A 117 14.31 0.94 9.51
CA LYS A 117 14.82 2.20 10.06
C LYS A 117 13.63 3.11 10.39
N PRO A 118 13.67 3.94 11.44
CA PRO A 118 12.51 4.73 11.91
C PRO A 118 11.80 5.56 10.84
N GLY A 119 12.51 5.99 9.81
CA GLY A 119 11.94 6.77 8.71
C GLY A 119 11.08 5.97 7.72
N TYR A 120 11.29 4.66 7.58
CA TYR A 120 10.57 3.87 6.59
C TYR A 120 9.07 3.70 6.91
N PRO A 121 8.68 3.31 8.13
CA PRO A 121 7.27 3.20 8.45
C PRO A 121 6.50 4.52 8.30
N VAL A 122 7.09 5.64 8.69
CA VAL A 122 6.50 6.98 8.53
C VAL A 122 6.28 7.32 7.06
N MET A 123 7.27 7.02 6.20
CA MET A 123 7.15 7.22 4.76
C MET A 123 6.02 6.36 4.17
N PHE A 124 5.92 5.09 4.58
CA PHE A 124 4.84 4.22 4.13
C PHE A 124 3.47 4.71 4.60
N CYS A 125 3.35 5.24 5.82
CA CYS A 125 2.10 5.85 6.29
C CYS A 125 1.64 6.97 5.34
N GLY A 126 2.54 7.87 4.95
CA GLY A 126 2.23 8.95 4.00
C GLY A 126 1.79 8.41 2.63
N ILE A 127 2.50 7.42 2.10
CA ILE A 127 2.17 6.80 0.82
C ILE A 127 0.81 6.07 0.89
N PHE A 128 0.54 5.31 1.94
CA PHE A 128 -0.72 4.58 2.11
C PHE A 128 -1.91 5.53 2.26
N ILE A 129 -1.76 6.63 3.00
CA ILE A 129 -2.79 7.68 3.09
C ILE A 129 -3.06 8.27 1.71
N TYR A 130 -2.02 8.63 0.97
CA TYR A 130 -2.18 9.14 -0.39
C TYR A 130 -2.91 8.13 -1.28
N MET A 131 -2.52 6.84 -1.25
CA MET A 131 -3.14 5.80 -2.05
C MET A 131 -4.60 5.55 -1.66
N LEU A 132 -4.93 5.67 -0.37
CA LEU A 132 -6.30 5.56 0.14
C LEU A 132 -7.20 6.66 -0.44
N LEU A 133 -6.69 7.89 -0.48
CA LEU A 133 -7.39 9.06 -1.04
C LEU A 133 -7.47 9.00 -2.58
N ALA A 134 -6.37 8.65 -3.24
CA ALA A 134 -6.28 8.61 -4.70
C ALA A 134 -7.09 7.45 -5.32
N GLY A 135 -7.27 6.36 -4.58
CA GLY A 135 -7.96 5.15 -5.03
C GLY A 135 -7.17 4.31 -6.05
N PRO A 136 -7.72 3.13 -6.45
CA PRO A 136 -7.00 2.11 -7.22
C PRO A 136 -6.69 2.52 -8.68
N GLY A 137 -7.41 3.49 -9.24
CA GLY A 137 -7.31 3.88 -10.64
C GLY A 137 -8.04 2.94 -11.61
N LYS A 138 -8.11 3.32 -12.90
CA LYS A 138 -8.83 2.55 -13.93
C LYS A 138 -8.11 1.25 -14.33
N ILE A 139 -6.80 1.12 -14.04
CA ILE A 139 -6.01 -0.07 -14.32
C ILE A 139 -5.89 -0.88 -13.02
N SER A 140 -6.98 -1.45 -12.56
CA SER A 140 -7.04 -2.26 -11.34
C SER A 140 -8.04 -3.40 -11.51
N VAL A 141 -7.84 -4.49 -10.78
CA VAL A 141 -8.80 -5.60 -10.74
C VAL A 141 -10.14 -5.13 -10.19
N ASP A 142 -10.13 -4.22 -9.21
CA ASP A 142 -11.36 -3.62 -8.66
C ASP A 142 -12.19 -2.91 -9.74
N TYR A 143 -11.53 -2.21 -10.68
CA TYR A 143 -12.22 -1.54 -11.76
C TYR A 143 -12.84 -2.53 -12.76
N VAL A 144 -12.12 -3.60 -13.09
CA VAL A 144 -12.61 -4.66 -13.98
C VAL A 144 -13.82 -5.36 -13.34
N ILE A 145 -13.75 -5.70 -12.07
CA ILE A 145 -14.86 -6.31 -11.34
C ILE A 145 -16.07 -5.37 -11.31
N ALA A 146 -15.84 -4.07 -11.00
CA ALA A 146 -16.92 -3.09 -10.95
C ALA A 146 -17.61 -2.92 -12.31
N THR A 147 -16.87 -2.90 -13.41
CA THR A 147 -17.44 -2.81 -14.76
C THR A 147 -18.25 -4.05 -15.14
N LEU A 148 -17.75 -5.24 -14.81
CA LEU A 148 -18.46 -6.50 -15.07
C LEU A 148 -19.77 -6.62 -14.26
N LEU A 149 -19.76 -6.16 -13.00
CA LEU A 149 -20.96 -6.16 -12.16
C LEU A 149 -22.01 -5.16 -12.64
N LEU A 150 -21.58 -3.97 -13.09
CA LEU A 150 -22.50 -2.96 -13.63
C LEU A 150 -23.12 -3.39 -14.97
N ASP A 151 -22.35 -4.10 -15.79
CA ASP A 151 -22.85 -4.60 -17.08
C ASP A 151 -23.92 -5.70 -16.86
N ARG A 152 -23.66 -6.58 -15.91
CA ARG A 152 -24.60 -7.64 -15.53
C ARG A 152 -25.91 -7.09 -14.93
N SER A 153 -25.82 -6.04 -14.11
CA SER A 153 -27.00 -5.37 -13.53
C SER A 153 -27.89 -4.75 -14.62
N LYS A 154 -27.30 -4.19 -15.67
CA LYS A 154 -28.06 -3.65 -16.80
C LYS A 154 -28.78 -4.72 -17.62
N GLU A 155 -28.15 -5.89 -17.81
CA GLU A 155 -28.77 -7.03 -18.48
C GLU A 155 -29.95 -7.56 -17.68
N ASP A 156 -29.82 -7.65 -16.34
CA ASP A 156 -30.93 -8.12 -15.47
C ASP A 156 -32.09 -7.13 -15.47
N ASP A 157 -31.85 -5.81 -15.45
CA ASP A 157 -32.88 -4.79 -15.55
C ASP A 157 -33.60 -4.82 -16.91
N GLU A 158 -32.87 -5.05 -18.00
CA GLU A 158 -33.44 -5.14 -19.36
C GLU A 158 -34.30 -6.41 -19.57
N VAL A 159 -33.98 -7.48 -18.85
CA VAL A 159 -34.78 -8.72 -18.86
C VAL A 159 -36.08 -8.54 -18.07
N LEU A 160 -36.04 -7.80 -16.95
CA LEU A 160 -37.20 -7.49 -16.13
C LEU A 160 -38.16 -6.53 -16.83
N ASP A 161 -37.68 -5.58 -17.61
CA ASP A 161 -38.50 -4.63 -18.38
C ASP A 161 -39.23 -5.31 -19.59
N LYS A 162 -38.73 -6.47 -20.02
CA LYS A 162 -39.33 -7.25 -21.13
C LYS A 162 -40.28 -8.37 -20.67
N ALA A 163 -40.41 -8.58 -19.36
CA ALA A 163 -41.29 -9.59 -18.76
C ALA A 163 -42.63 -9.01 -18.30
#